data_e5dd3f031a9092419c6eb70ddc745285
#
_entry.id   e5dd3f031a9092419c6eb70ddc745285
#
_cell.length_a   1.000
_cell.length_b   1.000
_cell.length_c   1.000
_cell.angle_alpha   90.00
_cell.angle_beta   90.00
_cell.angle_gamma   90.00
#
_symmetry.space_group_name_H-M   'P 1'
#
loop_
_entity.id
_entity.type
_entity.pdbx_description
1 polymer ?
#
loop_
_entity_poly.entity_id
_entity_poly.type
_entity_poly.pdbx_seq_one_letter_code
_entity_poly.pdbx_strand_id
1 'polypeptide(L)'
;MTPRAARPATLALAAALAAGCGGAATEAGAPPSPAGAPGGSALQVPSPWLVADSLDPALVPAGFGTLRQEDVNVRLQYQSLLVRLLPLDESVIRTLSPDAYRTLRELLASRREEIEALSRRYALARARLWLVSFHGIEQGETRFSPLELTVRSGGRDFRPVDAVPLTPGFGEQRLGQRETQAALFVFDGALDVNQPMAITFQTVQSTAWDAILRRVERERSLIRSRAARTPH
;
A
#
# COMPACT_ATOMS: atom_id res chain seq x y z
N MET A 1 -8.31 -22.88 -54.58
CA MET A 1 -7.99 -23.82 -53.51
C MET A 1 -8.62 -23.28 -52.23
N THR A 2 -9.68 -23.91 -51.77
CA THR A 2 -10.61 -23.47 -50.72
C THR A 2 -10.07 -23.79 -49.28
N PRO A 3 -10.31 -22.95 -48.30
CA PRO A 3 -9.91 -23.25 -46.93
C PRO A 3 -10.95 -24.14 -46.22
N ARG A 4 -10.45 -25.08 -45.46
CA ARG A 4 -11.23 -26.07 -44.71
C ARG A 4 -11.44 -25.56 -43.29
N ALA A 5 -12.71 -25.36 -42.92
CA ALA A 5 -13.16 -25.00 -41.58
C ALA A 5 -13.04 -26.18 -40.62
N ALA A 6 -12.52 -25.94 -39.40
CA ALA A 6 -12.55 -26.87 -38.29
C ALA A 6 -13.56 -26.38 -37.25
N ARG A 7 -14.49 -27.28 -36.83
CA ARG A 7 -15.55 -27.06 -35.85
C ARG A 7 -15.03 -27.25 -34.43
N PRO A 8 -15.57 -26.54 -33.42
CA PRO A 8 -15.27 -26.78 -32.02
C PRO A 8 -16.16 -27.90 -31.45
N ALA A 9 -15.59 -28.77 -30.65
CA ALA A 9 -16.27 -29.79 -29.88
C ALA A 9 -16.76 -29.23 -28.53
N THR A 10 -18.06 -29.30 -28.34
CA THR A 10 -18.76 -28.98 -27.09
C THR A 10 -18.68 -30.20 -26.16
N LEU A 11 -18.12 -30.07 -24.96
CA LEU A 11 -18.23 -31.06 -23.90
C LEU A 11 -19.21 -30.55 -22.84
N ALA A 12 -20.34 -31.22 -22.74
CA ALA A 12 -21.31 -31.09 -21.66
C ALA A 12 -20.88 -31.99 -20.48
N LEU A 13 -20.83 -31.49 -19.28
CA LEU A 13 -20.65 -32.29 -18.06
C LEU A 13 -21.87 -32.10 -17.17
N ALA A 14 -22.52 -33.23 -16.86
CA ALA A 14 -23.76 -33.35 -16.15
C ALA A 14 -23.62 -33.17 -14.65
N ALA A 15 -24.65 -32.60 -14.03
CA ALA A 15 -24.85 -32.47 -12.60
C ALA A 15 -25.30 -33.83 -11.99
N ALA A 16 -24.80 -34.15 -10.79
CA ALA A 16 -25.37 -35.17 -9.92
C ALA A 16 -25.75 -34.55 -8.56
N LEU A 17 -27.05 -34.44 -8.34
CA LEU A 17 -27.68 -34.17 -7.05
C LEU A 17 -27.73 -35.48 -6.24
N ALA A 18 -27.31 -35.43 -4.96
CA ALA A 18 -27.65 -36.43 -3.97
C ALA A 18 -28.23 -35.74 -2.74
N ALA A 19 -29.52 -35.91 -2.55
CA ALA A 19 -30.27 -35.60 -1.34
C ALA A 19 -30.10 -36.73 -0.33
N GLY A 20 -29.90 -36.40 0.94
CA GLY A 20 -29.90 -37.33 2.08
C GLY A 20 -30.59 -36.70 3.26
N CYS A 21 -31.84 -37.07 3.50
CA CYS A 21 -32.62 -36.75 4.71
C CYS A 21 -32.32 -37.74 5.84
N GLY A 22 -32.44 -37.25 7.09
CA GLY A 22 -33.05 -38.03 8.19
C GLY A 22 -32.16 -38.29 9.40
N GLY A 23 -32.66 -37.94 10.58
CA GLY A 23 -32.22 -38.53 11.83
C GLY A 23 -32.38 -37.60 13.04
N ALA A 24 -33.57 -37.59 13.57
CA ALA A 24 -34.10 -37.58 14.94
C ALA A 24 -33.25 -37.10 16.14
N ALA A 25 -33.94 -36.33 16.95
CA ALA A 25 -33.63 -35.83 18.28
C ALA A 25 -33.19 -36.89 19.30
N THR A 26 -32.27 -36.49 20.19
CA THR A 26 -32.20 -37.03 21.56
C THR A 26 -31.73 -35.89 22.47
N GLU A 27 -32.63 -35.44 23.36
CA GLU A 27 -32.31 -34.63 24.54
C GLU A 27 -31.46 -35.47 25.49
N ALA A 28 -30.35 -34.94 25.94
CA ALA A 28 -29.72 -35.33 27.22
C ALA A 28 -28.73 -34.27 27.69
N GLY A 29 -29.04 -33.61 28.82
CA GLY A 29 -28.06 -33.28 29.84
C GLY A 29 -27.13 -32.09 29.56
N ALA A 30 -27.51 -30.90 29.99
CA ALA A 30 -26.57 -29.80 30.18
C ALA A 30 -25.57 -30.12 31.30
N PRO A 31 -24.25 -30.07 31.06
CA PRO A 31 -23.27 -29.99 32.13
C PRO A 31 -23.20 -28.58 32.70
N PRO A 32 -22.87 -28.40 33.99
CA PRO A 32 -22.81 -27.10 34.64
C PRO A 32 -21.67 -26.27 34.08
N SER A 33 -21.95 -24.98 33.84
CA SER A 33 -20.95 -23.97 33.49
C SER A 33 -19.84 -23.89 34.54
N PRO A 34 -18.58 -24.00 34.19
CA PRO A 34 -17.51 -23.57 35.07
C PRO A 34 -17.50 -22.04 35.17
N ALA A 35 -17.63 -21.61 36.43
CA ALA A 35 -17.54 -20.19 36.82
C ALA A 35 -16.22 -19.57 36.36
N GLY A 36 -16.32 -18.35 35.82
CA GLY A 36 -15.36 -17.26 35.96
C GLY A 36 -13.89 -17.59 35.72
N ALA A 37 -13.46 -17.61 34.45
CA ALA A 37 -12.09 -17.24 34.16
C ALA A 37 -12.03 -15.68 34.10
N PRO A 38 -11.11 -15.00 34.84
CA PRO A 38 -10.93 -13.57 34.69
C PRO A 38 -10.46 -13.31 33.25
N GLY A 39 -11.17 -12.45 32.56
CA GLY A 39 -10.83 -12.00 31.22
C GLY A 39 -9.40 -11.44 31.22
N GLY A 40 -8.47 -12.25 30.76
CA GLY A 40 -7.16 -11.78 30.39
C GLY A 40 -7.38 -10.84 29.22
N SER A 41 -7.30 -9.54 29.45
CA SER A 41 -7.05 -8.56 28.42
C SER A 41 -5.80 -9.04 27.69
N ALA A 42 -5.98 -9.65 26.54
CA ALA A 42 -4.87 -9.84 25.62
C ALA A 42 -4.29 -8.45 25.40
N LEU A 43 -3.12 -8.22 25.97
CA LEU A 43 -2.32 -7.03 25.69
C LEU A 43 -2.18 -7.02 24.17
N GLN A 44 -3.01 -6.22 23.51
CA GLN A 44 -2.81 -5.90 22.12
C GLN A 44 -1.48 -5.19 22.04
N VAL A 45 -0.43 -5.96 21.72
CA VAL A 45 0.87 -5.39 21.41
C VAL A 45 0.64 -4.50 20.20
N PRO A 46 0.72 -3.17 20.36
CA PRO A 46 0.50 -2.27 19.24
C PRO A 46 1.53 -2.61 18.17
N SER A 47 1.07 -2.76 16.94
CA SER A 47 1.97 -3.04 15.81
C SER A 47 3.05 -1.97 15.73
N PRO A 48 4.34 -2.33 15.61
CA PRO A 48 5.47 -1.39 15.71
C PRO A 48 5.41 -0.19 14.77
N TRP A 49 4.61 -0.28 13.70
CA TRP A 49 4.41 0.80 12.74
C TRP A 49 3.17 1.66 13.02
N LEU A 50 2.37 1.34 14.06
CA LEU A 50 1.24 2.15 14.55
C LEU A 50 1.57 2.95 15.82
N VAL A 51 2.71 2.71 16.47
CA VAL A 51 3.05 3.21 17.83
C VAL A 51 4.09 4.31 17.81
N ALA A 52 4.04 5.25 16.91
CA ALA A 52 4.91 6.44 17.04
C ALA A 52 4.11 7.75 17.10
N ASP A 53 2.85 7.71 17.54
CA ASP A 53 1.90 8.75 17.17
C ASP A 53 1.82 9.96 18.09
N SER A 54 2.49 9.99 19.25
CA SER A 54 2.20 11.04 20.21
C SER A 54 3.28 12.12 20.37
N LEU A 55 4.47 11.93 19.82
CA LEU A 55 5.59 12.86 20.06
C LEU A 55 6.32 13.35 18.80
N ASP A 56 5.93 12.89 17.59
CA ASP A 56 6.55 13.37 16.36
C ASP A 56 5.94 14.73 15.95
N PRO A 57 6.73 15.83 15.96
CA PRO A 57 6.23 17.15 15.58
C PRO A 57 5.77 17.23 14.11
N ALA A 58 6.16 16.26 13.28
CA ALA A 58 5.67 16.15 11.90
C ALA A 58 4.25 15.59 11.83
N LEU A 59 3.75 14.93 12.88
CA LEU A 59 2.40 14.39 12.90
C LEU A 59 1.37 15.49 13.17
N VAL A 60 0.29 15.43 12.42
CA VAL A 60 -0.88 16.31 12.55
C VAL A 60 -2.14 15.48 12.75
N PRO A 61 -3.22 16.04 13.34
CA PRO A 61 -4.49 15.34 13.45
C PRO A 61 -4.98 14.88 12.07
N ALA A 62 -5.44 13.63 11.98
CA ALA A 62 -6.00 13.08 10.76
C ALA A 62 -7.37 13.71 10.46
N GLY A 63 -7.76 13.74 9.18
CA GLY A 63 -9.07 14.20 8.76
C GLY A 63 -9.22 15.70 8.49
N PHE A 64 -8.17 16.49 8.69
CA PHE A 64 -8.15 17.93 8.43
C PHE A 64 -7.33 18.33 7.19
N GLY A 65 -6.70 17.38 6.53
CA GLY A 65 -5.91 17.61 5.33
C GLY A 65 -6.78 17.93 4.11
N THR A 66 -6.19 18.65 3.14
CA THR A 66 -6.87 19.02 1.90
C THR A 66 -6.09 18.69 0.64
N LEU A 67 -4.88 18.17 0.77
CA LEU A 67 -4.08 17.79 -0.38
C LEU A 67 -4.67 16.57 -1.10
N ARG A 68 -4.49 16.52 -2.41
CA ARG A 68 -4.80 15.34 -3.22
C ARG A 68 -3.57 14.42 -3.30
N GLN A 69 -3.78 13.18 -3.67
CA GLN A 69 -2.65 12.27 -3.89
C GLN A 69 -1.68 12.79 -4.96
N GLU A 70 -2.20 13.45 -6.01
CA GLU A 70 -1.36 14.03 -7.06
C GLU A 70 -0.43 15.13 -6.55
N ASP A 71 -0.81 15.83 -5.47
CA ASP A 71 -0.04 16.92 -4.87
C ASP A 71 1.21 16.43 -4.13
N VAL A 72 1.22 15.16 -3.74
CA VAL A 72 2.30 14.54 -2.96
C VAL A 72 2.99 13.39 -3.72
N ASN A 73 2.57 13.12 -4.95
CA ASN A 73 3.20 12.13 -5.81
C ASN A 73 4.44 12.68 -6.51
N VAL A 74 5.57 11.99 -6.38
CA VAL A 74 6.70 12.19 -7.28
C VAL A 74 6.42 11.45 -8.59
N ARG A 75 6.73 12.09 -9.71
CA ARG A 75 6.55 11.54 -11.06
C ARG A 75 7.89 11.47 -11.75
N LEU A 76 8.18 10.32 -12.35
CA LEU A 76 9.34 10.08 -13.18
C LEU A 76 8.85 9.51 -14.50
N GLN A 77 9.35 10.04 -15.60
CA GLN A 77 9.09 9.48 -16.92
C GLN A 77 10.38 8.90 -17.48
N TYR A 78 10.35 7.62 -17.75
CA TYR A 78 11.46 6.89 -18.36
C TYR A 78 10.96 6.20 -19.63
N GLN A 79 11.42 6.66 -20.80
CA GLN A 79 10.94 6.17 -22.10
C GLN A 79 9.39 6.20 -22.16
N SER A 80 8.78 5.08 -22.49
CA SER A 80 7.32 4.87 -22.55
C SER A 80 6.64 4.58 -21.19
N LEU A 81 7.36 4.76 -20.09
CA LEU A 81 6.90 4.45 -18.74
C LEU A 81 6.77 5.72 -17.89
N LEU A 82 5.62 5.92 -17.27
CA LEU A 82 5.41 6.90 -16.22
C LEU A 82 5.36 6.19 -14.86
N VAL A 83 6.28 6.53 -13.98
CA VAL A 83 6.33 6.03 -12.60
C VAL A 83 5.82 7.09 -11.65
N ARG A 84 4.89 6.72 -10.76
CA ARG A 84 4.38 7.58 -9.69
C ARG A 84 4.71 6.95 -8.34
N LEU A 85 5.19 7.77 -7.42
CA LEU A 85 5.64 7.32 -6.11
C LEU A 85 4.99 8.19 -5.04
N LEU A 86 4.36 7.55 -4.07
CA LEU A 86 3.72 8.17 -2.92
C LEU A 86 4.24 7.52 -1.63
N PRO A 87 4.98 8.25 -0.78
CA PRO A 87 5.31 7.77 0.55
C PRO A 87 4.05 7.60 1.40
N LEU A 88 3.86 6.41 1.99
CA LEU A 88 2.73 6.10 2.87
C LEU A 88 3.09 6.30 4.35
N ASP A 89 3.85 7.35 4.63
CA ASP A 89 4.18 7.75 5.98
C ASP A 89 3.05 8.60 6.59
N GLU A 90 2.71 8.38 7.86
CA GLU A 90 1.65 9.11 8.54
C GLU A 90 1.88 10.63 8.50
N SER A 91 3.14 11.07 8.60
CA SER A 91 3.48 12.49 8.50
C SER A 91 3.10 13.12 7.16
N VAL A 92 2.99 12.31 6.09
CA VAL A 92 2.58 12.74 4.74
C VAL A 92 1.10 12.51 4.52
N ILE A 93 0.60 11.27 4.74
CA ILE A 93 -0.76 10.91 4.35
C ILE A 93 -1.84 11.62 5.17
N ARG A 94 -1.56 12.06 6.40
CA ARG A 94 -2.48 12.88 7.21
C ARG A 94 -2.72 14.28 6.64
N THR A 95 -1.88 14.73 5.71
CA THR A 95 -2.10 16.00 5.00
C THR A 95 -3.06 15.88 3.81
N LEU A 96 -3.41 14.66 3.43
CA LEU A 96 -4.36 14.38 2.37
C LEU A 96 -5.81 14.62 2.82
N SER A 97 -6.69 14.76 1.84
CA SER A 97 -8.13 14.82 2.10
C SER A 97 -8.59 13.58 2.90
N PRO A 98 -9.66 13.71 3.72
CA PRO A 98 -10.13 12.62 4.59
C PRO A 98 -10.39 11.31 3.84
N ASP A 99 -10.95 11.39 2.64
CA ASP A 99 -11.25 10.20 1.83
C ASP A 99 -9.97 9.55 1.29
N ALA A 100 -9.02 10.35 0.80
CA ALA A 100 -7.74 9.84 0.33
C ALA A 100 -6.95 9.18 1.48
N TYR A 101 -6.92 9.81 2.65
CA TYR A 101 -6.30 9.24 3.85
C TYR A 101 -6.93 7.90 4.23
N ARG A 102 -8.28 7.84 4.30
CA ARG A 102 -9.01 6.61 4.63
C ARG A 102 -8.68 5.48 3.65
N THR A 103 -8.76 5.75 2.35
CA THR A 103 -8.45 4.76 1.31
C THR A 103 -7.04 4.18 1.45
N LEU A 104 -6.04 5.03 1.72
CA LEU A 104 -4.66 4.57 1.90
C LEU A 104 -4.49 3.77 3.20
N ARG A 105 -5.18 4.13 4.26
CA ARG A 105 -5.19 3.36 5.52
C ARG A 105 -5.84 1.99 5.35
N GLU A 106 -6.94 1.91 4.65
CA GLU A 106 -7.60 0.65 4.30
C GLU A 106 -6.70 -0.23 3.43
N LEU A 107 -6.01 0.36 2.45
CA LEU A 107 -5.02 -0.36 1.65
C LEU A 107 -3.91 -0.96 2.53
N LEU A 108 -3.32 -0.16 3.43
CA LEU A 108 -2.28 -0.64 4.34
C LEU A 108 -2.81 -1.73 5.28
N ALA A 109 -4.02 -1.57 5.79
CA ALA A 109 -4.67 -2.56 6.65
C ALA A 109 -4.90 -3.89 5.92
N SER A 110 -5.34 -3.84 4.65
CA SER A 110 -5.59 -5.03 3.84
C SER A 110 -4.32 -5.83 3.49
N ARG A 111 -3.14 -5.21 3.55
CA ARG A 111 -1.83 -5.81 3.23
C ARG A 111 -0.93 -6.01 4.44
N ARG A 112 -1.50 -5.87 5.64
CA ARG A 112 -0.76 -5.91 6.89
C ARG A 112 0.09 -7.17 7.06
N GLU A 113 -0.50 -8.34 6.86
CA GLU A 113 0.15 -9.63 7.06
C GLU A 113 1.35 -9.81 6.12
N GLU A 114 1.19 -9.40 4.85
CA GLU A 114 2.25 -9.46 3.85
C GLU A 114 3.41 -8.51 4.22
N ILE A 115 3.10 -7.29 4.66
CA ILE A 115 4.09 -6.29 5.10
C ILE A 115 4.85 -6.78 6.34
N GLU A 116 4.14 -7.35 7.33
CA GLU A 116 4.74 -7.90 8.54
C GLU A 116 5.62 -9.12 8.24
N ALA A 117 5.20 -9.97 7.30
CA ALA A 117 6.00 -11.12 6.86
C ALA A 117 7.31 -10.66 6.21
N LEU A 118 7.27 -9.64 5.34
CA LEU A 118 8.46 -9.06 4.74
C LEU A 118 9.35 -8.38 5.79
N SER A 119 8.78 -7.64 6.72
CA SER A 119 9.53 -6.98 7.80
C SER A 119 10.30 -8.00 8.65
N ARG A 120 9.67 -9.13 8.97
CA ARG A 120 10.35 -10.24 9.68
C ARG A 120 11.43 -10.89 8.82
N ARG A 121 11.13 -11.16 7.54
CA ARG A 121 12.07 -11.80 6.60
C ARG A 121 13.37 -11.01 6.44
N TYR A 122 13.26 -9.69 6.36
CA TYR A 122 14.40 -8.78 6.18
C TYR A 122 14.92 -8.18 7.48
N ALA A 123 14.43 -8.65 8.64
CA ALA A 123 14.79 -8.15 9.98
C ALA A 123 14.71 -6.62 10.10
N LEU A 124 13.69 -6.01 9.49
CA LEU A 124 13.49 -4.58 9.55
C LEU A 124 12.91 -4.19 10.92
N ALA A 125 13.63 -3.36 11.67
CA ALA A 125 13.13 -2.79 12.92
C ALA A 125 11.89 -1.90 12.67
N ARG A 126 11.85 -1.23 11.51
CA ARG A 126 10.74 -0.42 10.99
C ARG A 126 10.73 -0.51 9.47
N ALA A 127 9.56 -0.66 8.88
CA ALA A 127 9.38 -0.59 7.44
C ALA A 127 8.86 0.79 7.03
N ARG A 128 9.40 1.36 5.96
CA ARG A 128 8.83 2.52 5.26
C ARG A 128 8.16 2.02 3.99
N LEU A 129 6.91 2.41 3.82
CA LEU A 129 6.08 1.93 2.71
C LEU A 129 5.84 3.04 1.69
N TRP A 130 5.98 2.70 0.43
CA TRP A 130 5.68 3.60 -0.67
C TRP A 130 4.73 2.92 -1.66
N LEU A 131 3.67 3.60 -2.02
CA LEU A 131 2.82 3.18 -3.14
C LEU A 131 3.51 3.61 -4.43
N VAL A 132 3.88 2.63 -5.25
CA VAL A 132 4.51 2.87 -6.54
C VAL A 132 3.62 2.31 -7.63
N SER A 133 3.34 3.12 -8.65
CA SER A 133 2.57 2.70 -9.82
C SER A 133 3.33 3.00 -11.10
N PHE A 134 3.27 2.07 -12.02
CA PHE A 134 3.87 2.09 -13.34
C PHE A 134 2.77 2.17 -14.39
N HIS A 135 2.87 3.13 -15.31
CA HIS A 135 1.88 3.35 -16.37
C HIS A 135 2.56 3.28 -17.73
N GLY A 136 2.07 2.42 -18.61
CA GLY A 136 2.49 2.40 -20.02
C GLY A 136 1.84 3.56 -20.79
N ILE A 137 2.65 4.48 -21.34
CA ILE A 137 2.15 5.69 -22.01
C ILE A 137 2.15 5.58 -23.55
N GLU A 138 2.97 4.73 -24.13
CA GLU A 138 3.07 4.54 -25.57
C GLU A 138 2.42 3.25 -26.06
N GLN A 139 2.24 3.13 -27.37
CA GLN A 139 1.76 1.90 -28.00
C GLN A 139 2.83 0.79 -27.89
N GLY A 140 2.37 -0.44 -27.64
CA GLY A 140 3.24 -1.60 -27.51
C GLY A 140 3.40 -2.07 -26.07
N GLU A 141 4.31 -3.00 -25.87
CA GLU A 141 4.65 -3.57 -24.58
C GLU A 141 5.90 -2.87 -24.02
N THR A 142 5.81 -2.41 -22.78
CA THR A 142 6.93 -1.81 -22.04
C THR A 142 7.33 -2.73 -20.90
N ARG A 143 8.61 -3.00 -20.76
CA ARG A 143 9.16 -3.75 -19.61
C ARG A 143 9.69 -2.78 -18.56
N PHE A 144 9.59 -3.16 -17.30
CA PHE A 144 10.14 -2.40 -16.19
C PHE A 144 10.77 -3.32 -15.15
N SER A 145 11.79 -2.81 -14.46
CA SER A 145 12.43 -3.51 -13.34
C SER A 145 12.06 -2.77 -12.06
N PRO A 146 11.09 -3.26 -11.27
CA PRO A 146 10.51 -2.50 -10.15
C PRO A 146 11.54 -2.13 -9.07
N LEU A 147 12.53 -2.98 -8.82
CA LEU A 147 13.55 -2.75 -7.78
C LEU A 147 14.71 -1.83 -8.22
N GLU A 148 14.73 -1.36 -9.47
CA GLU A 148 15.70 -0.35 -9.94
C GLU A 148 15.35 1.08 -9.50
N LEU A 149 14.66 1.20 -8.39
CA LEU A 149 14.34 2.44 -7.72
C LEU A 149 15.37 2.70 -6.62
N THR A 150 15.92 3.91 -6.58
CA THR A 150 16.82 4.35 -5.52
C THR A 150 16.34 5.69 -4.98
N VAL A 151 16.29 5.83 -3.66
CA VAL A 151 16.00 7.08 -2.95
C VAL A 151 17.25 7.50 -2.22
N ARG A 152 17.80 8.67 -2.55
CA ARG A 152 18.93 9.29 -1.85
C ARG A 152 18.40 10.31 -0.87
N SER A 153 18.66 10.12 0.42
CA SER A 153 18.28 11.04 1.50
C SER A 153 19.38 11.08 2.56
N GLY A 154 19.71 12.27 3.06
CA GLY A 154 20.75 12.45 4.10
C GLY A 154 22.13 11.91 3.67
N GLY A 155 22.47 11.96 2.40
CA GLY A 155 23.74 11.43 1.86
C GLY A 155 23.79 9.89 1.72
N ARG A 156 22.70 9.17 1.98
CA ARG A 156 22.61 7.70 1.88
C ARG A 156 21.66 7.31 0.75
N ASP A 157 21.96 6.19 0.12
CA ASP A 157 21.10 5.56 -0.90
C ASP A 157 20.27 4.43 -0.26
N PHE A 158 18.96 4.49 -0.47
CA PHE A 158 17.99 3.51 -0.03
C PHE A 158 17.39 2.83 -1.27
N ARG A 159 17.38 1.51 -1.26
CA ARG A 159 16.68 0.71 -2.27
C ARG A 159 15.55 -0.04 -1.61
N PRO A 160 14.45 -0.32 -2.32
CA PRO A 160 13.40 -1.18 -1.78
C PRO A 160 14.00 -2.57 -1.52
N VAL A 161 13.68 -3.12 -0.37
CA VAL A 161 14.10 -4.48 0.00
C VAL A 161 13.20 -5.52 -0.65
N ASP A 162 11.94 -5.16 -0.89
CA ASP A 162 10.94 -5.99 -1.57
C ASP A 162 9.72 -5.14 -1.97
N ALA A 163 8.75 -5.77 -2.66
CA ALA A 163 7.50 -5.15 -3.05
C ALA A 163 6.32 -6.11 -2.86
N VAL A 164 5.21 -5.62 -2.32
CA VAL A 164 3.93 -6.33 -2.22
C VAL A 164 3.07 -5.95 -3.43
N PRO A 165 2.81 -6.85 -4.37
CA PRO A 165 1.99 -6.57 -5.55
C PRO A 165 0.56 -6.18 -5.16
N LEU A 166 0.02 -5.14 -5.81
CA LEU A 166 -1.38 -4.72 -5.66
C LEU A 166 -2.23 -5.06 -6.86
N THR A 167 -1.61 -5.15 -8.04
CA THR A 167 -2.29 -5.51 -9.28
C THR A 167 -1.86 -6.92 -9.73
N PRO A 168 -2.79 -7.72 -10.29
CA PRO A 168 -2.42 -8.95 -10.99
C PRO A 168 -1.41 -8.64 -12.11
N GLY A 169 -0.49 -9.54 -12.37
CA GLY A 169 0.50 -9.37 -13.43
C GLY A 169 1.72 -8.51 -13.06
N PHE A 170 1.77 -7.87 -11.88
CA PHE A 170 2.94 -7.09 -11.46
C PHE A 170 4.24 -7.92 -11.52
N GLY A 171 4.18 -9.21 -11.24
CA GLY A 171 5.32 -10.12 -11.32
C GLY A 171 5.82 -10.37 -12.76
N GLU A 172 5.01 -10.11 -13.79
CA GLU A 172 5.41 -10.24 -15.18
C GLU A 172 6.31 -9.08 -15.64
N GLN A 173 6.30 -7.96 -14.92
CA GLN A 173 7.10 -6.77 -15.18
C GLN A 173 6.93 -6.22 -16.62
N ARG A 174 5.72 -6.34 -17.15
CA ARG A 174 5.33 -5.92 -18.49
C ARG A 174 4.03 -5.13 -18.45
N LEU A 175 3.97 -4.08 -19.23
CA LEU A 175 2.80 -3.19 -19.33
C LEU A 175 2.43 -2.99 -20.80
N GLY A 176 1.17 -3.19 -21.11
CA GLY A 176 0.58 -2.71 -22.35
C GLY A 176 0.30 -1.21 -22.32
N GLN A 177 -0.14 -0.68 -23.47
CA GLN A 177 -0.56 0.71 -23.57
C GLN A 177 -1.71 1.02 -22.60
N ARG A 178 -1.61 2.14 -21.86
CA ARG A 178 -2.59 2.58 -20.84
C ARG A 178 -2.79 1.61 -19.68
N GLU A 179 -2.01 0.56 -19.63
CA GLU A 179 -2.02 -0.35 -18.50
C GLU A 179 -1.33 0.29 -17.29
N THR A 180 -1.81 -0.07 -16.10
CA THR A 180 -1.23 0.37 -14.85
C THR A 180 -0.99 -0.83 -13.97
N GLN A 181 0.21 -0.93 -13.44
CA GLN A 181 0.55 -1.89 -12.40
C GLN A 181 1.06 -1.16 -11.16
N ALA A 182 0.72 -1.67 -9.98
CA ALA A 182 1.08 -1.04 -8.72
C ALA A 182 1.52 -2.06 -7.68
N ALA A 183 2.38 -1.61 -6.78
CA ALA A 183 2.83 -2.37 -5.61
C ALA A 183 3.13 -1.45 -4.43
N LEU A 184 3.14 -2.02 -3.22
CA LEU A 184 3.71 -1.39 -2.04
C LEU A 184 5.18 -1.76 -1.94
N PHE A 185 6.05 -0.78 -2.09
CA PHE A 185 7.49 -0.94 -1.93
C PHE A 185 7.87 -0.79 -0.48
N VAL A 186 8.70 -1.72 -0.01
CA VAL A 186 9.18 -1.76 1.38
C VAL A 186 10.61 -1.26 1.43
N PHE A 187 10.85 -0.21 2.21
CA PHE A 187 12.18 0.33 2.46
C PHE A 187 12.57 0.18 3.92
N ASP A 188 13.87 0.31 4.18
CA ASP A 188 14.40 0.42 5.53
C ASP A 188 13.83 1.63 6.27
N GLY A 189 13.55 1.47 7.55
CA GLY A 189 12.97 2.50 8.42
C GLY A 189 13.84 3.73 8.63
N ALA A 190 15.13 3.66 8.31
CA ALA A 190 16.05 4.81 8.37
C ALA A 190 15.79 5.84 7.24
N LEU A 191 14.98 5.52 6.22
CA LEU A 191 14.57 6.46 5.20
C LEU A 191 13.60 7.50 5.81
N ASP A 192 14.04 8.74 5.95
CA ASP A 192 13.23 9.84 6.50
C ASP A 192 12.59 10.65 5.38
N VAL A 193 11.27 10.58 5.28
CA VAL A 193 10.47 11.30 4.28
C VAL A 193 10.33 12.80 4.61
N ASN A 194 10.72 13.24 5.81
CA ASN A 194 10.71 14.63 6.22
C ASN A 194 12.01 15.37 5.87
N GLN A 195 12.90 14.71 5.11
CA GLN A 195 14.14 15.28 4.61
C GLN A 195 14.08 15.48 3.09
N PRO A 196 14.85 16.42 2.53
CA PRO A 196 15.07 16.51 1.10
C PRO A 196 15.58 15.19 0.53
N MET A 197 15.08 14.80 -0.63
CA MET A 197 15.52 13.56 -1.26
C MET A 197 15.52 13.63 -2.79
N ALA A 198 16.45 12.90 -3.39
CA ALA A 198 16.47 12.62 -4.82
C ALA A 198 16.02 11.20 -5.07
N ILE A 199 15.09 11.03 -6.00
CA ILE A 199 14.54 9.74 -6.37
C ILE A 199 15.00 9.41 -7.78
N THR A 200 15.63 8.26 -7.95
CA THR A 200 16.15 7.79 -9.23
C THR A 200 15.45 6.50 -9.61
N PHE A 201 14.93 6.44 -10.82
CA PHE A 201 14.45 5.22 -11.43
C PHE A 201 15.24 5.01 -12.73
N GLN A 202 15.99 3.92 -12.78
CA GLN A 202 16.95 3.67 -13.85
C GLN A 202 17.94 4.84 -14.03
N THR A 203 17.86 5.56 -15.14
CA THR A 203 18.72 6.72 -15.44
C THR A 203 18.05 8.07 -15.20
N VAL A 204 16.77 8.09 -14.83
CA VAL A 204 16.02 9.33 -14.59
C VAL A 204 15.98 9.65 -13.11
N GLN A 205 16.38 10.87 -12.78
CA GLN A 205 16.39 11.39 -11.41
C GLN A 205 15.40 12.52 -11.26
N SER A 206 14.77 12.64 -10.09
CA SER A 206 13.89 13.73 -9.71
C SER A 206 14.20 14.21 -8.30
N THR A 207 14.25 15.52 -8.10
CA THR A 207 14.32 16.22 -6.81
C THR A 207 12.99 16.90 -6.48
N ALA A 208 11.91 16.53 -7.17
CA ALA A 208 10.58 17.15 -6.98
C ALA A 208 10.05 17.00 -5.54
N TRP A 209 10.59 16.03 -4.77
CA TRP A 209 10.24 15.86 -3.37
C TRP A 209 10.46 17.10 -2.52
N ASP A 210 11.49 17.89 -2.78
CA ASP A 210 11.78 19.11 -2.04
C ASP A 210 10.64 20.15 -2.13
N ALA A 211 10.05 20.27 -3.31
CA ALA A 211 8.89 21.15 -3.52
C ALA A 211 7.61 20.55 -2.89
N ILE A 212 7.45 19.23 -2.96
CA ILE A 212 6.36 18.50 -2.33
C ILE A 212 6.45 18.63 -0.81
N LEU A 213 7.62 18.44 -0.23
CA LEU A 213 7.85 18.55 1.22
C LEU A 213 7.46 19.95 1.72
N ARG A 214 7.87 21.03 1.04
CA ARG A 214 7.43 22.38 1.40
C ARG A 214 5.91 22.56 1.34
N ARG A 215 5.22 21.88 0.42
CA ARG A 215 3.75 21.87 0.34
C ARG A 215 3.14 21.11 1.52
N VAL A 216 3.66 19.95 1.85
CA VAL A 216 3.27 19.15 3.00
C VAL A 216 3.44 19.93 4.31
N GLU A 217 4.56 20.62 4.50
CA GLU A 217 4.81 21.44 5.69
C GLU A 217 3.84 22.62 5.84
N ARG A 218 3.53 23.30 4.73
CA ARG A 218 2.48 24.35 4.74
C ARG A 218 1.13 23.77 5.14
N GLU A 219 0.75 22.63 4.56
CA GLU A 219 -0.52 21.98 4.89
C GLU A 219 -0.58 21.54 6.36
N ARG A 220 0.51 21.00 6.91
CA ARG A 220 0.62 20.65 8.35
C ARG A 220 0.33 21.87 9.24
N SER A 221 0.85 23.04 8.89
CA SER A 221 0.59 24.29 9.63
C SER A 221 -0.89 24.68 9.55
N LEU A 222 -1.51 24.55 8.37
CA LEU A 222 -2.94 24.82 8.18
C LEU A 222 -3.83 23.82 8.95
N ILE A 223 -3.47 22.54 8.97
CA ILE A 223 -4.18 21.51 9.72
C ILE A 223 -4.18 21.82 11.22
N ARG A 224 -3.03 22.17 11.79
CA ARG A 224 -2.95 22.56 13.22
C ARG A 224 -3.87 23.75 13.52
N SER A 225 -3.91 24.74 12.63
CA SER A 225 -4.79 25.91 12.78
C SER A 225 -6.28 25.56 12.64
N ARG A 226 -6.64 24.59 11.79
CA ARG A 226 -8.02 24.10 11.63
C ARG A 226 -8.44 23.31 12.86
N ALA A 227 -7.61 22.36 13.30
CA ALA A 227 -7.89 21.52 14.46
C ALA A 227 -8.08 22.36 15.74
N ALA A 228 -7.26 23.40 15.93
CA ALA A 228 -7.39 24.30 17.09
C ALA A 228 -8.69 25.13 17.10
N ARG A 229 -9.38 25.26 15.95
CA ARG A 229 -10.63 26.01 15.81
C ARG A 229 -11.88 25.14 15.88
N THR A 230 -11.72 23.83 15.85
CA THR A 230 -12.86 22.88 15.94
C THR A 230 -13.10 22.58 17.42
N PRO A 231 -14.21 23.09 18.03
CA PRO A 231 -14.52 22.73 19.40
C PRO A 231 -14.88 21.23 19.47
N HIS A 232 -14.40 20.57 20.50
CA HIS A 232 -14.71 19.18 20.81
C HIS A 232 -16.11 19.04 21.41
#